data_e31e161543c810d561c980f11d317e6f
#
_entry.id   e31e161543c810d561c980f11d317e6f
#
_cell.length_a   1.000
_cell.length_b   1.000
_cell.length_c   1.000
_cell.angle_alpha   90.00
_cell.angle_beta   90.00
_cell.angle_gamma   90.00
#
_symmetry.space_group_name_H-M   'P 1'
#
loop_
_entity.id
_entity.type
_entity.pdbx_description
1 polymer ?
#
loop_
_entity_poly.entity_id
_entity_poly.type
_entity_poly.pdbx_seq_one_letter_code
_entity_poly.pdbx_strand_id
1 'polypeptide(L)'
;MLFEQAHIDAIAHALADEGLTGSEIGHLLRVCKMREQDPGAGITKWKRLQIAFASRQNLAQNSRAIQEFIRQAMAPANHLSTPGRHEAMRFRLNQALLLAGLQCTDEGKLEKAEAATTLSQAESRARAMRAGLERRNVHPEVLRFCSAEWLADDYFHAVQEAVKSVMDRLRKSTGLTTDGGELVSVVLGGDAPRLAINARQTKSEKDEQKGFVNLVIGVYGMFRNPTSHEARIHWPMTQQDAEDIMSMVSLLHRRLDTAAMPSTV
;
A
#
# COMPACT_ATOMS: atom_id res chain seq x y z
N MET A 1 -15.20 6.15 25.41
CA MET A 1 -15.15 6.61 24.02
C MET A 1 -16.18 5.82 23.23
N LEU A 2 -16.89 6.47 22.32
CA LEU A 2 -17.79 5.86 21.32
C LEU A 2 -17.25 6.21 19.94
N PHE A 3 -17.30 5.29 19.01
CA PHE A 3 -17.09 5.57 17.61
C PHE A 3 -18.35 6.14 16.98
N GLU A 4 -18.23 7.15 16.15
CA GLU A 4 -19.33 7.60 15.29
C GLU A 4 -19.63 6.55 14.23
N GLN A 5 -20.82 6.59 13.62
CA GLN A 5 -21.21 5.63 12.59
C GLN A 5 -20.20 5.61 11.42
N ALA A 6 -19.73 6.78 11.00
CA ALA A 6 -18.74 6.90 9.93
C ALA A 6 -17.41 6.21 10.29
N HIS A 7 -16.97 6.29 11.55
CA HIS A 7 -15.78 5.58 12.03
C HIS A 7 -15.98 4.07 12.00
N ILE A 8 -17.16 3.58 12.43
CA ILE A 8 -17.50 2.15 12.39
C ILE A 8 -17.48 1.63 10.95
N ASP A 9 -18.06 2.38 10.03
CA ASP A 9 -18.11 2.01 8.62
C ASP A 9 -16.69 1.94 8.01
N ALA A 10 -15.87 2.96 8.25
CA ALA A 10 -14.50 3.02 7.76
C ALA A 10 -13.62 1.88 8.35
N ILE A 11 -13.74 1.61 9.65
CA ILE A 11 -13.03 0.49 10.32
C ILE A 11 -13.49 -0.86 9.74
N ALA A 12 -14.79 -1.04 9.51
CA ALA A 12 -15.33 -2.26 8.95
C ALA A 12 -14.83 -2.52 7.53
N HIS A 13 -14.76 -1.49 6.68
CA HIS A 13 -14.17 -1.57 5.35
C HIS A 13 -12.69 -1.89 5.41
N ALA A 14 -11.91 -1.18 6.22
CA ALA A 14 -10.47 -1.40 6.36
C ALA A 14 -10.11 -2.84 6.76
N LEU A 15 -10.91 -3.46 7.64
CA LEU A 15 -10.69 -4.83 8.10
C LEU A 15 -11.21 -5.89 7.11
N ALA A 16 -12.22 -5.59 6.31
CA ALA A 16 -12.95 -6.59 5.52
C ALA A 16 -12.55 -6.66 4.05
N ASP A 17 -12.29 -5.54 3.38
CA ASP A 17 -12.21 -5.52 1.91
C ASP A 17 -11.05 -6.37 1.37
N GLU A 18 -9.84 -6.05 1.73
CA GLU A 18 -8.62 -6.80 1.35
C GLU A 18 -7.95 -7.50 2.55
N GLY A 19 -8.58 -7.43 3.71
CA GLY A 19 -8.07 -7.95 4.98
C GLY A 19 -8.62 -9.33 5.32
N LEU A 20 -9.46 -9.38 6.33
CA LEU A 20 -9.97 -10.63 6.92
C LEU A 20 -10.86 -11.42 5.96
N THR A 21 -10.76 -12.74 6.03
CA THR A 21 -11.70 -13.67 5.40
C THR A 21 -12.99 -13.78 6.21
N GLY A 22 -14.06 -14.28 5.59
CA GLY A 22 -15.35 -14.47 6.29
C GLY A 22 -15.27 -15.42 7.49
N SER A 23 -14.39 -16.43 7.43
CA SER A 23 -14.11 -17.37 8.54
C SER A 23 -13.36 -16.72 9.67
N GLU A 24 -12.31 -15.91 9.38
CA GLU A 24 -11.57 -15.12 10.37
C GLU A 24 -12.49 -14.13 11.09
N ILE A 25 -13.36 -13.43 10.36
CA ILE A 25 -14.36 -12.53 10.94
C ILE A 25 -15.26 -13.29 11.92
N GLY A 26 -15.83 -14.44 11.52
CA GLY A 26 -16.68 -15.23 12.41
C GLY A 26 -15.96 -15.76 13.63
N HIS A 27 -14.67 -16.12 13.50
CA HIS A 27 -13.84 -16.53 14.65
C HIS A 27 -13.63 -15.35 15.62
N LEU A 28 -13.21 -14.20 15.10
CA LEU A 28 -12.91 -13.01 15.91
C LEU A 28 -14.15 -12.44 16.59
N LEU A 29 -15.31 -12.43 15.94
CA LEU A 29 -16.57 -12.02 16.56
C LEU A 29 -16.91 -12.89 17.76
N ARG A 30 -16.65 -14.21 17.71
CA ARG A 30 -16.84 -15.12 18.85
C ARG A 30 -15.86 -14.83 19.97
N VAL A 31 -14.56 -14.71 19.67
CA VAL A 31 -13.50 -14.41 20.64
C VAL A 31 -13.79 -13.11 21.38
N CYS A 32 -14.21 -12.08 20.65
CA CYS A 32 -14.50 -10.76 21.21
C CYS A 32 -15.93 -10.63 21.84
N LYS A 33 -16.61 -11.75 22.05
CA LYS A 33 -17.96 -11.82 22.67
C LYS A 33 -19.01 -10.96 21.90
N MET A 34 -18.94 -11.01 20.59
CA MET A 34 -19.89 -10.35 19.68
C MET A 34 -20.70 -11.36 18.83
N ARG A 35 -20.76 -12.63 19.26
CA ARG A 35 -21.46 -13.68 18.52
C ARG A 35 -22.94 -13.39 18.31
N GLU A 36 -23.59 -12.83 19.32
CA GLU A 36 -25.04 -12.52 19.28
C GLU A 36 -25.36 -11.34 18.32
N GLN A 37 -24.38 -10.49 18.03
CA GLN A 37 -24.51 -9.38 17.12
C GLN A 37 -24.06 -9.72 15.69
N ASP A 38 -23.59 -10.94 15.46
CA ASP A 38 -23.12 -11.40 14.15
C ASP A 38 -24.31 -11.80 13.26
N PRO A 39 -24.59 -11.06 12.17
CA PRO A 39 -25.70 -11.40 11.26
C PRO A 39 -25.40 -12.62 10.37
N GLY A 40 -24.19 -13.20 10.46
CA GLY A 40 -23.79 -14.37 9.68
C GLY A 40 -23.17 -14.06 8.33
N ALA A 41 -22.88 -15.10 7.55
CA ALA A 41 -22.12 -15.03 6.31
C ALA A 41 -22.97 -14.68 5.06
N GLY A 42 -24.25 -14.43 5.21
CA GLY A 42 -25.17 -14.15 4.07
C GLY A 42 -25.06 -12.74 3.48
N ILE A 43 -24.17 -11.91 4.01
CA ILE A 43 -23.98 -10.51 3.59
C ILE A 43 -22.47 -10.22 3.37
N THR A 44 -22.18 -9.06 2.79
CA THR A 44 -20.77 -8.66 2.54
C THR A 44 -19.99 -8.57 3.85
N LYS A 45 -18.70 -8.88 3.81
CA LYS A 45 -17.81 -8.91 4.98
C LYS A 45 -17.83 -7.61 5.78
N TRP A 46 -17.69 -6.47 5.10
CA TRP A 46 -17.71 -5.16 5.77
C TRP A 46 -19.06 -4.86 6.42
N LYS A 47 -20.18 -5.20 5.76
CA LYS A 47 -21.52 -4.99 6.30
C LYS A 47 -21.78 -5.86 7.54
N ARG A 48 -21.26 -7.09 7.52
CA ARG A 48 -21.29 -8.01 8.66
C ARG A 48 -20.57 -7.40 9.88
N LEU A 49 -19.36 -6.86 9.68
CA LEU A 49 -18.60 -6.17 10.74
C LEU A 49 -19.32 -4.90 11.22
N GLN A 50 -19.79 -4.07 10.30
CA GLN A 50 -20.51 -2.84 10.63
C GLN A 50 -21.71 -3.10 11.54
N ILE A 51 -22.55 -4.06 11.20
CA ILE A 51 -23.73 -4.43 12.01
C ILE A 51 -23.31 -4.94 13.39
N ALA A 52 -22.35 -5.85 13.45
CA ALA A 52 -21.86 -6.38 14.72
C ALA A 52 -21.27 -5.30 15.63
N PHE A 53 -20.47 -4.41 15.07
CA PHE A 53 -19.82 -3.32 15.82
C PHE A 53 -20.83 -2.30 16.31
N ALA A 54 -21.72 -1.81 15.44
CA ALA A 54 -22.75 -0.85 15.80
C ALA A 54 -23.69 -1.42 16.89
N SER A 55 -24.19 -2.63 16.70
CA SER A 55 -25.08 -3.30 17.65
C SER A 55 -24.39 -3.51 19.00
N ARG A 56 -23.15 -3.96 18.99
CA ARG A 56 -22.38 -4.20 20.22
C ARG A 56 -22.08 -2.90 20.97
N GLN A 57 -21.66 -1.86 20.26
CA GLN A 57 -21.41 -0.55 20.84
C GLN A 57 -22.67 0.06 21.44
N ASN A 58 -23.80 -0.01 20.74
CA ASN A 58 -25.08 0.51 21.21
C ASN A 58 -25.56 -0.23 22.47
N LEU A 59 -25.42 -1.54 22.51
CA LEU A 59 -25.76 -2.34 23.68
C LEU A 59 -24.86 -2.04 24.90
N ALA A 60 -23.56 -1.95 24.67
CA ALA A 60 -22.58 -1.78 25.74
C ALA A 60 -22.32 -0.32 26.12
N GLN A 61 -22.78 0.65 25.33
CA GLN A 61 -22.51 2.09 25.45
C GLN A 61 -21.02 2.42 25.56
N ASN A 62 -20.16 1.59 24.93
CA ASN A 62 -18.73 1.81 24.79
C ASN A 62 -18.15 1.02 23.62
N SER A 63 -16.94 1.40 23.16
CA SER A 63 -16.26 0.79 22.01
C SER A 63 -15.24 -0.29 22.40
N ARG A 64 -15.19 -0.75 23.65
CA ARG A 64 -14.14 -1.67 24.12
C ARG A 64 -14.08 -2.97 23.32
N ALA A 65 -15.25 -3.53 22.97
CA ALA A 65 -15.33 -4.77 22.21
C ALA A 65 -14.80 -4.59 20.76
N ILE A 66 -15.05 -3.43 20.15
CA ILE A 66 -14.53 -3.09 18.81
C ILE A 66 -13.00 -2.93 18.88
N GLN A 67 -12.49 -2.23 19.89
CA GLN A 67 -11.05 -2.07 20.10
C GLN A 67 -10.36 -3.43 20.36
N GLU A 68 -11.00 -4.32 21.11
CA GLU A 68 -10.49 -5.68 21.29
C GLU A 68 -10.49 -6.48 19.99
N PHE A 69 -11.56 -6.35 19.18
CA PHE A 69 -11.60 -6.98 17.87
C PHE A 69 -10.44 -6.50 16.97
N ILE A 70 -10.18 -5.20 16.96
CA ILE A 70 -9.06 -4.63 16.19
C ILE A 70 -7.73 -5.22 16.68
N ARG A 71 -7.48 -5.26 17.99
CA ARG A 71 -6.25 -5.85 18.56
C ARG A 71 -6.07 -7.31 18.18
N GLN A 72 -7.12 -8.10 18.25
CA GLN A 72 -7.09 -9.51 17.87
C GLN A 72 -6.89 -9.67 16.35
N ALA A 73 -7.57 -8.85 15.54
CA ALA A 73 -7.41 -8.84 14.09
C ALA A 73 -6.01 -8.46 13.64
N MET A 74 -5.37 -7.55 14.37
CA MET A 74 -4.05 -7.00 14.04
C MET A 74 -2.89 -7.68 14.81
N ALA A 75 -3.15 -8.74 15.57
CA ALA A 75 -2.10 -9.47 16.28
C ALA A 75 -1.10 -10.09 15.28
N PRO A 76 0.22 -9.77 15.35
CA PRO A 76 1.19 -10.23 14.37
C PRO A 76 1.25 -11.75 14.20
N ALA A 77 1.02 -12.49 15.29
CA ALA A 77 1.01 -13.96 15.28
C ALA A 77 -0.04 -14.53 14.28
N ASN A 78 -1.12 -13.82 14.00
CA ASN A 78 -2.15 -14.27 13.07
C ASN A 78 -1.79 -14.04 11.60
N HIS A 79 -0.66 -13.36 11.32
CA HIS A 79 -0.28 -12.91 9.99
C HIS A 79 1.11 -13.39 9.56
N LEU A 80 1.73 -14.34 10.28
CA LEU A 80 3.07 -14.85 9.97
C LEU A 80 3.21 -15.37 8.54
N SER A 81 2.15 -15.98 7.99
CA SER A 81 2.12 -16.48 6.61
C SER A 81 1.74 -15.43 5.56
N THR A 82 1.28 -14.24 5.97
CA THR A 82 0.75 -13.20 5.07
C THR A 82 1.13 -11.79 5.54
N PRO A 83 2.42 -11.47 5.71
CA PRO A 83 2.86 -10.19 6.28
C PRO A 83 2.41 -8.98 5.44
N GLY A 84 2.41 -9.09 4.11
CA GLY A 84 1.95 -8.00 3.24
C GLY A 84 0.45 -7.70 3.40
N ARG A 85 -0.39 -8.70 3.69
CA ARG A 85 -1.82 -8.49 3.99
C ARG A 85 -2.00 -7.74 5.32
N HIS A 86 -1.21 -8.09 6.33
CA HIS A 86 -1.23 -7.42 7.63
C HIS A 86 -0.91 -5.94 7.49
N GLU A 87 0.14 -5.60 6.76
CA GLU A 87 0.58 -4.23 6.58
C GLU A 87 -0.44 -3.39 5.80
N ALA A 88 -0.97 -3.92 4.70
CA ALA A 88 -2.00 -3.24 3.91
C ALA A 88 -3.28 -2.98 4.73
N MET A 89 -3.70 -3.97 5.54
CA MET A 89 -4.85 -3.85 6.42
C MET A 89 -4.59 -2.82 7.52
N ARG A 90 -3.41 -2.82 8.15
CA ARG A 90 -3.02 -1.85 9.18
C ARG A 90 -3.01 -0.42 8.64
N PHE A 91 -2.46 -0.22 7.45
CA PHE A 91 -2.45 1.08 6.80
C PHE A 91 -3.86 1.65 6.63
N ARG A 92 -4.78 0.89 6.03
CA ARG A 92 -6.18 1.32 5.86
C ARG A 92 -6.90 1.53 7.18
N LEU A 93 -6.64 0.65 8.15
CA LEU A 93 -7.21 0.76 9.48
C LEU A 93 -6.77 2.04 10.18
N ASN A 94 -5.49 2.43 10.07
CA ASN A 94 -4.99 3.65 10.66
C ASN A 94 -5.60 4.91 10.05
N GLN A 95 -5.92 4.91 8.76
CA GLN A 95 -6.68 6.01 8.14
C GLN A 95 -8.04 6.23 8.83
N ALA A 96 -8.76 5.14 9.14
CA ALA A 96 -10.04 5.20 9.85
C ALA A 96 -9.86 5.57 11.34
N LEU A 97 -8.86 5.00 12.00
CA LEU A 97 -8.60 5.20 13.43
C LEU A 97 -8.10 6.60 13.78
N LEU A 98 -7.29 7.21 12.91
CA LEU A 98 -6.77 8.56 13.11
C LEU A 98 -7.88 9.60 13.22
N LEU A 99 -8.97 9.43 12.47
CA LEU A 99 -10.16 10.28 12.59
C LEU A 99 -10.84 10.16 13.97
N ALA A 100 -10.66 9.02 14.65
CA ALA A 100 -11.16 8.77 16.00
C ALA A 100 -10.10 9.03 17.09
N GLY A 101 -8.93 9.61 16.76
CA GLY A 101 -7.84 9.88 17.70
C GLY A 101 -7.13 8.62 18.21
N LEU A 102 -7.09 7.58 17.39
CA LEU A 102 -6.42 6.31 17.68
C LEU A 102 -5.49 5.92 16.54
N GLN A 103 -4.50 5.10 16.86
CA GLN A 103 -3.66 4.39 15.88
C GLN A 103 -3.42 2.96 16.31
N CYS A 104 -3.18 2.08 15.35
CA CYS A 104 -2.77 0.72 15.54
C CYS A 104 -1.26 0.58 15.26
N THR A 105 -0.47 0.17 16.25
CA THR A 105 0.97 -0.03 16.12
C THR A 105 1.29 -1.31 15.32
N ASP A 106 2.56 -1.51 14.98
CA ASP A 106 3.05 -2.72 14.30
C ASP A 106 2.83 -3.98 15.14
N GLU A 107 2.82 -3.84 16.48
CA GLU A 107 2.50 -4.94 17.38
C GLU A 107 0.99 -5.19 17.55
N GLY A 108 0.14 -4.48 16.80
CA GLY A 108 -1.32 -4.61 16.88
C GLY A 108 -1.95 -3.93 18.09
N LYS A 109 -1.21 -3.09 18.82
CA LYS A 109 -1.74 -2.31 19.94
C LYS A 109 -2.47 -1.07 19.45
N LEU A 110 -3.54 -0.71 20.18
CA LEU A 110 -4.22 0.57 19.96
C LEU A 110 -3.70 1.61 20.95
N GLU A 111 -3.21 2.71 20.41
CA GLU A 111 -2.70 3.85 21.17
C GLU A 111 -3.47 5.12 20.80
N LYS A 112 -3.43 6.11 21.70
CA LYS A 112 -3.93 7.43 21.37
C LYS A 112 -2.99 8.05 20.33
N ALA A 113 -3.55 8.45 19.21
CA ALA A 113 -2.87 9.33 18.27
C ALA A 113 -3.28 10.78 18.58
N GLU A 114 -2.41 11.74 18.31
CA GLU A 114 -2.90 13.10 18.08
C GLU A 114 -3.89 12.98 16.93
N ALA A 115 -5.16 13.25 17.24
CA ALA A 115 -6.20 13.22 16.24
C ALA A 115 -5.65 14.00 15.05
N ALA A 116 -5.52 13.33 13.90
CA ALA A 116 -5.24 14.06 12.68
C ALA A 116 -6.39 15.07 12.58
N THR A 117 -6.12 16.24 13.11
CA THR A 117 -7.04 17.34 13.02
C THR A 117 -7.15 17.58 11.53
N THR A 118 -8.02 16.76 10.96
CA THR A 118 -8.55 16.95 9.63
C THR A 118 -7.90 16.13 8.53
N LEU A 119 -8.75 15.54 7.71
CA LEU A 119 -8.55 15.35 6.27
C LEU A 119 -7.65 16.46 5.66
N SER A 120 -7.68 17.68 6.21
CA SER A 120 -6.90 18.81 5.76
C SER A 120 -5.39 18.66 5.90
N GLN A 121 -4.87 17.91 6.87
CA GLN A 121 -3.40 17.72 6.97
C GLN A 121 -2.90 16.68 5.96
N ALA A 122 -3.59 15.55 5.80
CA ALA A 122 -3.28 14.57 4.79
C ALA A 122 -3.46 15.15 3.37
N GLU A 123 -4.53 15.92 3.16
CA GLU A 123 -4.75 16.66 1.92
C GLU A 123 -3.71 17.76 1.69
N SER A 124 -3.27 18.44 2.74
CA SER A 124 -2.21 19.45 2.63
C SER A 124 -0.87 18.84 2.27
N ARG A 125 -0.50 17.69 2.86
CA ARG A 125 0.69 16.92 2.50
C ARG A 125 0.60 16.42 1.05
N ALA A 126 -0.55 15.88 0.66
CA ALA A 126 -0.79 15.42 -0.72
C ALA A 126 -0.65 16.55 -1.72
N ARG A 127 -1.24 17.72 -1.44
CA ARG A 127 -1.13 18.91 -2.30
C ARG A 127 0.30 19.43 -2.38
N ALA A 128 1.01 19.53 -1.25
CA ALA A 128 2.39 20.00 -1.22
C ALA A 128 3.33 19.09 -2.01
N MET A 129 3.24 17.78 -1.79
CA MET A 129 4.03 16.78 -2.52
C MET A 129 3.69 16.77 -4.00
N ARG A 130 2.40 16.75 -4.34
CA ARG A 130 1.93 16.78 -5.73
C ARG A 130 2.44 18.02 -6.45
N ALA A 131 2.32 19.21 -5.86
CA ALA A 131 2.83 20.45 -6.44
C ALA A 131 4.35 20.43 -6.64
N GLY A 132 5.10 19.81 -5.72
CA GLY A 132 6.55 19.60 -5.85
C GLY A 132 6.88 18.72 -7.05
N LEU A 133 6.18 17.62 -7.22
CA LEU A 133 6.38 16.66 -8.31
C LEU A 133 5.88 17.18 -9.66
N GLU A 134 4.79 17.94 -9.69
CA GLU A 134 4.29 18.60 -10.92
C GLU A 134 5.29 19.65 -11.44
N ARG A 135 5.92 20.44 -10.57
CA ARG A 135 7.00 21.35 -10.96
C ARG A 135 8.21 20.63 -11.57
N ARG A 136 8.46 19.38 -11.17
CA ARG A 136 9.51 18.53 -11.74
C ARG A 136 9.06 17.78 -13.00
N ASN A 137 7.84 18.02 -13.48
CA ASN A 137 7.24 17.33 -14.62
C ASN A 137 7.27 15.80 -14.48
N VAL A 138 6.87 15.31 -13.31
CA VAL A 138 6.86 13.89 -12.98
C VAL A 138 5.76 13.17 -13.77
N HIS A 139 6.06 11.94 -14.20
CA HIS A 139 5.17 11.12 -15.02
C HIS A 139 3.79 10.91 -14.36
N PRO A 140 2.67 10.98 -15.12
CA PRO A 140 1.31 10.87 -14.59
C PRO A 140 1.06 9.60 -13.77
N GLU A 141 1.66 8.46 -14.14
CA GLU A 141 1.54 7.21 -13.38
C GLU A 141 2.06 7.35 -11.94
N VAL A 142 3.07 8.17 -11.71
CA VAL A 142 3.61 8.41 -10.37
C VAL A 142 2.71 9.36 -9.57
N LEU A 143 2.12 10.36 -10.22
CA LEU A 143 1.22 11.32 -9.56
C LEU A 143 -0.04 10.66 -8.98
N ARG A 144 -0.41 9.47 -9.45
CA ARG A 144 -1.54 8.69 -8.90
C ARG A 144 -1.35 8.33 -7.42
N PHE A 145 -0.10 8.22 -6.97
CA PHE A 145 0.23 7.87 -5.57
C PHE A 145 0.39 9.10 -4.67
N CYS A 146 0.15 10.31 -5.19
CA CYS A 146 0.15 11.56 -4.43
C CYS A 146 -1.26 11.93 -3.99
N SER A 147 -1.98 11.00 -3.38
CA SER A 147 -3.30 11.25 -2.80
C SER A 147 -3.25 11.25 -1.27
N ALA A 148 -4.28 11.79 -0.65
CA ALA A 148 -4.38 11.85 0.80
C ALA A 148 -4.36 10.45 1.43
N GLU A 149 -4.93 9.46 0.75
CA GLU A 149 -4.98 8.07 1.22
C GLU A 149 -3.59 7.46 1.38
N TRP A 150 -2.66 7.79 0.46
CA TRP A 150 -1.29 7.27 0.51
C TRP A 150 -0.38 8.06 1.45
N LEU A 151 -0.73 9.31 1.75
CA LEU A 151 0.10 10.25 2.52
C LEU A 151 -0.47 10.55 3.92
N ALA A 152 -1.49 9.80 4.35
CA ALA A 152 -2.12 10.02 5.65
C ALA A 152 -1.14 9.84 6.82
N ASP A 153 -0.34 8.77 6.75
CA ASP A 153 0.64 8.43 7.80
C ASP A 153 2.05 8.95 7.50
N ASP A 154 2.55 8.62 6.29
CA ASP A 154 3.86 9.03 5.81
C ASP A 154 3.98 8.83 4.29
N TYR A 155 5.18 9.11 3.77
CA TYR A 155 5.48 9.03 2.35
C TYR A 155 5.86 7.61 1.88
N PHE A 156 6.09 6.70 2.79
CA PHE A 156 6.62 5.36 2.52
C PHE A 156 5.71 4.53 1.61
N HIS A 157 4.42 4.44 1.93
CA HIS A 157 3.47 3.67 1.12
C HIS A 157 3.28 4.24 -0.29
N ALA A 158 3.23 5.57 -0.40
CA ALA A 158 3.14 6.23 -1.70
C ALA A 158 4.34 5.87 -2.59
N VAL A 159 5.55 5.88 -2.02
CA VAL A 159 6.78 5.49 -2.72
C VAL A 159 6.78 4.01 -3.08
N GLN A 160 6.40 3.14 -2.16
CA GLN A 160 6.35 1.70 -2.39
C GLN A 160 5.41 1.34 -3.54
N GLU A 161 4.22 1.92 -3.57
CA GLU A 161 3.25 1.69 -4.65
C GLU A 161 3.72 2.31 -5.97
N ALA A 162 4.35 3.48 -5.94
CA ALA A 162 4.95 4.05 -7.13
C ALA A 162 6.04 3.14 -7.72
N VAL A 163 6.90 2.54 -6.88
CA VAL A 163 7.91 1.57 -7.34
C VAL A 163 7.26 0.29 -7.90
N LYS A 164 6.23 -0.24 -7.24
CA LYS A 164 5.47 -1.41 -7.74
C LYS A 164 4.83 -1.15 -9.11
N SER A 165 4.42 0.09 -9.41
CA SER A 165 3.79 0.43 -10.69
C SER A 165 4.69 0.18 -11.90
N VAL A 166 6.01 0.22 -11.72
CA VAL A 166 6.98 -0.15 -12.78
C VAL A 166 6.87 -1.63 -13.12
N MET A 167 6.80 -2.49 -12.10
CA MET A 167 6.64 -3.94 -12.31
C MET A 167 5.28 -4.26 -12.95
N ASP A 168 4.21 -3.60 -12.52
CA ASP A 168 2.89 -3.73 -13.10
C ASP A 168 2.88 -3.38 -14.58
N ARG A 169 3.59 -2.32 -14.94
CA ARG A 169 3.74 -1.91 -16.32
C ARG A 169 4.46 -2.97 -17.16
N LEU A 170 5.56 -3.52 -16.66
CA LEU A 170 6.30 -4.59 -17.34
C LEU A 170 5.42 -5.83 -17.53
N ARG A 171 4.67 -6.24 -16.50
CA ARG A 171 3.72 -7.36 -16.61
C ARG A 171 2.63 -7.10 -17.65
N LYS A 172 2.01 -5.93 -17.63
CA LYS A 172 0.96 -5.54 -18.60
C LYS A 172 1.48 -5.51 -20.03
N SER A 173 2.72 -5.05 -20.23
CA SER A 173 3.31 -4.97 -21.58
C SER A 173 3.72 -6.34 -22.14
N THR A 174 3.92 -7.35 -21.31
CA THR A 174 4.49 -8.64 -21.72
C THR A 174 3.61 -9.86 -21.45
N GLY A 175 2.56 -9.70 -20.62
CA GLY A 175 1.71 -10.81 -20.18
C GLY A 175 2.37 -11.78 -19.18
N LEU A 176 3.58 -11.47 -18.68
CA LEU A 176 4.28 -12.29 -17.71
C LEU A 176 3.68 -12.11 -16.29
N THR A 177 3.82 -13.15 -15.47
CA THR A 177 3.33 -13.19 -14.09
C THR A 177 4.43 -13.16 -13.03
N THR A 178 5.71 -13.25 -13.45
CA THR A 178 6.87 -13.14 -12.57
C THR A 178 6.99 -11.73 -11.97
N ASP A 179 7.84 -11.56 -10.96
CA ASP A 179 8.01 -10.28 -10.25
C ASP A 179 9.50 -9.99 -9.98
N GLY A 180 9.78 -8.76 -9.54
CA GLY A 180 11.10 -8.34 -9.08
C GLY A 180 12.20 -8.42 -10.13
N GLY A 181 13.42 -8.71 -9.68
CA GLY A 181 14.59 -8.76 -10.53
C GLY A 181 14.51 -9.81 -11.64
N GLU A 182 13.79 -10.91 -11.42
CA GLU A 182 13.55 -11.93 -12.43
C GLU A 182 12.72 -11.37 -13.59
N LEU A 183 11.60 -10.73 -13.30
CA LEU A 183 10.78 -10.07 -14.33
C LEU A 183 11.59 -9.07 -15.13
N VAL A 184 12.34 -8.20 -14.45
CA VAL A 184 13.17 -7.17 -15.10
C VAL A 184 14.20 -7.81 -16.02
N SER A 185 14.89 -8.87 -15.56
CA SER A 185 15.91 -9.58 -16.34
C SER A 185 15.33 -10.24 -17.58
N VAL A 186 14.15 -10.87 -17.48
CA VAL A 186 13.47 -11.53 -18.60
C VAL A 186 12.92 -10.53 -19.61
N VAL A 187 12.41 -9.38 -19.13
CA VAL A 187 11.74 -8.40 -20.00
C VAL A 187 12.74 -7.47 -20.67
N LEU A 188 13.69 -6.94 -19.92
CA LEU A 188 14.58 -5.86 -20.35
C LEU A 188 16.03 -6.31 -20.55
N GLY A 189 16.41 -7.48 -20.01
CA GLY A 189 17.78 -7.98 -19.97
C GLY A 189 18.17 -8.86 -21.16
N GLY A 190 19.44 -9.28 -21.16
CA GLY A 190 20.00 -10.18 -22.16
C GLY A 190 20.27 -9.54 -23.52
N ASP A 191 20.71 -10.39 -24.44
CA ASP A 191 21.04 -9.97 -25.82
C ASP A 191 19.80 -9.79 -26.70
N ALA A 192 18.68 -10.40 -26.35
CA ALA A 192 17.39 -10.26 -27.02
C ALA A 192 16.28 -9.95 -26.02
N PRO A 193 16.23 -8.73 -25.45
CA PRO A 193 15.19 -8.34 -24.50
C PRO A 193 13.82 -8.32 -25.18
N ARG A 194 12.76 -8.58 -24.40
CA ARG A 194 11.39 -8.44 -24.91
C ARG A 194 11.01 -6.98 -25.13
N LEU A 195 11.55 -6.08 -24.33
CA LEU A 195 11.39 -4.64 -24.47
C LEU A 195 12.76 -3.95 -24.46
N ALA A 196 13.00 -3.07 -25.41
CA ALA A 196 14.19 -2.24 -25.50
C ALA A 196 13.82 -0.75 -25.41
N ILE A 197 14.59 0.01 -24.64
CA ILE A 197 14.40 1.47 -24.46
C ILE A 197 15.03 2.28 -25.59
N ASN A 198 15.76 1.63 -26.50
CA ASN A 198 16.43 2.22 -27.65
C ASN A 198 16.59 1.19 -28.76
N ALA A 199 17.20 1.55 -29.88
CA ALA A 199 17.37 0.69 -31.04
C ALA A 199 18.43 -0.43 -30.88
N ARG A 200 19.29 -0.35 -29.84
CA ARG A 200 20.38 -1.31 -29.53
C ARG A 200 21.36 -1.57 -30.67
N GLN A 201 21.52 -0.63 -31.59
CA GLN A 201 22.39 -0.76 -32.74
C GLN A 201 23.86 -0.51 -32.37
N THR A 202 24.10 0.48 -31.52
CA THR A 202 25.43 0.86 -31.08
C THR A 202 25.81 0.21 -29.73
N LYS A 203 27.12 0.18 -29.43
CA LYS A 203 27.61 -0.25 -28.11
C LYS A 203 27.02 0.61 -27.00
N SER A 204 26.99 1.93 -27.16
CA SER A 204 26.44 2.87 -26.20
C SER A 204 24.96 2.59 -25.89
N GLU A 205 24.14 2.30 -26.89
CA GLU A 205 22.73 1.95 -26.70
C GLU A 205 22.57 0.61 -25.94
N LYS A 206 23.42 -0.40 -26.22
CA LYS A 206 23.42 -1.64 -25.47
C LYS A 206 23.86 -1.44 -24.02
N ASP A 207 24.86 -0.60 -23.78
CA ASP A 207 25.31 -0.25 -22.43
C ASP A 207 24.25 0.55 -21.67
N GLU A 208 23.51 1.47 -22.34
CA GLU A 208 22.38 2.20 -21.78
C GLU A 208 21.25 1.24 -21.36
N GLN A 209 20.89 0.29 -22.23
CA GLN A 209 19.88 -0.76 -21.93
C GLN A 209 20.30 -1.54 -20.66
N LYS A 210 21.55 -1.99 -20.59
CA LYS A 210 22.08 -2.71 -19.43
C LYS A 210 22.07 -1.86 -18.16
N GLY A 211 22.45 -0.59 -18.29
CA GLY A 211 22.37 0.38 -17.19
C GLY A 211 20.95 0.58 -16.69
N PHE A 212 19.98 0.66 -17.61
CA PHE A 212 18.58 0.78 -17.27
C PHE A 212 18.06 -0.45 -16.52
N VAL A 213 18.40 -1.65 -16.94
CA VAL A 213 18.08 -2.91 -16.23
C VAL A 213 18.56 -2.86 -14.79
N ASN A 214 19.85 -2.51 -14.59
CA ASN A 214 20.44 -2.42 -13.26
C ASN A 214 19.77 -1.34 -12.40
N LEU A 215 19.39 -0.21 -12.98
CA LEU A 215 18.67 0.86 -12.28
C LEU A 215 17.31 0.39 -11.81
N VAL A 216 16.53 -0.28 -12.66
CA VAL A 216 15.21 -0.81 -12.31
C VAL A 216 15.32 -1.85 -11.19
N ILE A 217 16.28 -2.78 -11.29
CA ILE A 217 16.55 -3.79 -10.25
C ILE A 217 16.95 -3.10 -8.93
N GLY A 218 17.84 -2.11 -8.99
CA GLY A 218 18.31 -1.38 -7.81
C GLY A 218 17.20 -0.62 -7.11
N VAL A 219 16.39 0.12 -7.86
CA VAL A 219 15.23 0.86 -7.31
C VAL A 219 14.22 -0.09 -6.67
N TYR A 220 13.87 -1.17 -7.36
CA TYR A 220 12.96 -2.17 -6.80
C TYR A 220 13.54 -2.85 -5.56
N GLY A 221 14.80 -3.28 -5.63
CA GLY A 221 15.50 -3.94 -4.54
C GLY A 221 15.65 -3.05 -3.31
N MET A 222 15.97 -1.76 -3.49
CA MET A 222 16.18 -0.83 -2.39
C MET A 222 14.87 -0.39 -1.72
N PHE A 223 13.82 -0.11 -2.50
CA PHE A 223 12.61 0.53 -1.98
C PHE A 223 11.40 -0.41 -1.83
N ARG A 224 11.51 -1.67 -2.27
CA ARG A 224 10.44 -2.68 -2.12
C ARG A 224 10.86 -3.86 -1.25
N ASN A 225 12.03 -4.45 -1.46
CA ASN A 225 12.43 -5.69 -0.78
C ASN A 225 12.69 -5.55 0.72
N PRO A 226 13.46 -4.56 1.22
CA PRO A 226 13.71 -4.41 2.65
C PRO A 226 12.42 -4.17 3.43
N THR A 227 11.51 -3.44 2.82
CA THR A 227 10.24 -3.02 3.41
C THR A 227 9.21 -4.15 3.56
N SER A 228 9.47 -5.31 2.96
CA SER A 228 8.63 -6.51 3.11
C SER A 228 9.06 -7.39 4.29
N HIS A 229 10.24 -7.15 4.87
CA HIS A 229 10.88 -8.04 5.86
C HIS A 229 11.35 -7.32 7.13
N GLU A 230 11.48 -6.00 7.14
CA GLU A 230 11.91 -5.23 8.30
C GLU A 230 10.84 -4.26 8.82
N ALA A 231 10.88 -4.00 10.12
CA ALA A 231 9.95 -3.07 10.74
C ALA A 231 10.20 -1.63 10.23
N ARG A 232 9.12 -0.95 9.84
CA ARG A 232 9.07 0.41 9.30
C ARG A 232 9.83 1.46 10.12
N ILE A 233 9.93 1.27 11.44
CA ILE A 233 10.66 2.16 12.35
C ILE A 233 12.14 2.34 12.00
N HIS A 234 12.71 1.43 11.21
CA HIS A 234 14.10 1.48 10.78
C HIS A 234 14.31 2.23 9.45
N TRP A 235 13.22 2.70 8.80
CA TRP A 235 13.29 3.40 7.52
C TRP A 235 12.43 4.68 7.50
N PRO A 236 12.85 5.73 8.22
CA PRO A 236 12.14 7.00 8.16
C PRO A 236 12.28 7.60 6.76
N MET A 237 11.15 7.95 6.13
CA MET A 237 11.13 8.57 4.81
C MET A 237 10.66 10.02 4.92
N THR A 238 11.54 10.96 4.59
CA THR A 238 11.19 12.37 4.52
C THR A 238 10.40 12.69 3.25
N GLN A 239 9.72 13.85 3.22
CA GLN A 239 9.08 14.32 1.99
C GLN A 239 10.10 14.46 0.85
N GLN A 240 11.29 14.97 1.14
CA GLN A 240 12.35 15.15 0.15
C GLN A 240 12.80 13.82 -0.45
N ASP A 241 13.07 12.82 0.40
CA ASP A 241 13.44 11.48 -0.06
C ASP A 241 12.36 10.89 -0.97
N ALA A 242 11.09 11.02 -0.55
CA ALA A 242 9.97 10.54 -1.34
C ALA A 242 9.86 11.23 -2.71
N GLU A 243 10.01 12.55 -2.75
CA GLU A 243 10.00 13.31 -4.01
C GLU A 243 11.15 12.92 -4.94
N ASP A 244 12.33 12.65 -4.40
CA ASP A 244 13.50 12.23 -5.18
C ASP A 244 13.30 10.81 -5.74
N ILE A 245 12.81 9.86 -4.92
CA ILE A 245 12.51 8.51 -5.38
C ILE A 245 11.39 8.52 -6.42
N MET A 246 10.32 9.27 -6.20
CA MET A 246 9.23 9.40 -7.18
C MET A 246 9.70 10.04 -8.49
N SER A 247 10.64 10.97 -8.44
CA SER A 247 11.26 11.55 -9.64
C SER A 247 12.09 10.49 -10.40
N MET A 248 12.77 9.61 -9.67
CA MET A 248 13.49 8.47 -10.25
C MET A 248 12.52 7.45 -10.89
N VAL A 249 11.43 7.09 -10.21
CA VAL A 249 10.38 6.21 -10.76
C VAL A 249 9.75 6.84 -12.02
N SER A 250 9.58 8.16 -12.02
CA SER A 250 9.12 8.91 -13.19
C SER A 250 10.06 8.76 -14.39
N LEU A 251 11.37 8.81 -14.16
CA LEU A 251 12.36 8.55 -15.21
C LEU A 251 12.20 7.13 -15.78
N LEU A 252 11.99 6.13 -14.91
CA LEU A 252 11.76 4.76 -15.37
C LEU A 252 10.52 4.67 -16.27
N HIS A 253 9.41 5.29 -15.87
CA HIS A 253 8.20 5.30 -16.69
C HIS A 253 8.41 5.99 -18.03
N ARG A 254 9.08 7.17 -18.07
CA ARG A 254 9.38 7.86 -19.34
C ARG A 254 10.26 7.03 -20.27
N ARG A 255 11.23 6.29 -19.74
CA ARG A 255 12.03 5.35 -20.56
C ARG A 255 11.19 4.18 -21.09
N LEU A 256 10.23 3.72 -20.32
CA LEU A 256 9.29 2.69 -20.76
C LEU A 256 8.24 3.19 -21.74
N ASP A 257 7.96 4.51 -21.82
CA ASP A 257 7.04 5.08 -22.82
C ASP A 257 7.56 4.87 -24.25
N THR A 258 8.87 4.91 -24.40
CA THR A 258 9.54 4.72 -25.70
C THR A 258 10.01 3.29 -25.93
N ALA A 259 9.82 2.40 -24.94
CA ALA A 259 10.26 1.02 -25.06
C ALA A 259 9.37 0.25 -26.05
N ALA A 260 10.00 -0.48 -26.94
CA ALA A 260 9.34 -1.28 -27.97
C ALA A 260 9.91 -2.71 -27.99
N MET A 261 9.14 -3.63 -28.56
CA MET A 261 9.69 -4.95 -28.93
C MET A 261 10.75 -4.75 -29.99
N PRO A 262 11.98 -5.25 -29.80
CA PRO A 262 12.99 -5.17 -30.85
C PRO A 262 12.49 -5.84 -32.12
N SER A 263 12.63 -5.17 -33.26
CA SER A 263 12.37 -5.82 -34.54
C SER A 263 13.29 -7.03 -34.68
N THR A 264 12.74 -8.22 -34.84
CA THR A 264 13.49 -9.40 -35.24
C THR A 264 14.07 -9.12 -36.64
N VAL A 265 15.38 -8.89 -36.68
CA VAL A 265 16.13 -8.84 -37.96
C VAL A 265 16.38 -10.25 -38.41
#